data_25f9fa66e98dad325717e9cb265ff7bf
#
_entry.id   25f9fa66e98dad325717e9cb265ff7bf
#
_cell.length_a   1.000
_cell.length_b   1.000
_cell.length_c   1.000
_cell.angle_alpha   90.00
_cell.angle_beta   90.00
_cell.angle_gamma   90.00
#
_symmetry.space_group_name_H-M   'P 1'
#
loop_
_entity.id
_entity.type
_entity.pdbx_description
1 polymer ?
#
loop_
_entity_poly.entity_id
_entity_poly.type
_entity_poly.pdbx_seq_one_letter_code
_entity_poly.pdbx_strand_id
1 'polypeptide(L)'
;MASLQSTYKHSSLLPPLSGSALKVIAVLSMVTDHSVYYLMEHGTLLYEVMRCFGRIAFPVFAFLIAEGFRHTRNRMKYFLQLLGFAVVSEVPWYLLNGADGTHNVLFTLALGVMALAAFEASKKEDILCGAVILSIACFATWSGVDYEWRGILLMV
;
A
#
# COMPACT_ATOMS: atom_id res chain seq x y z
N MET A 1 -1.31 51.93 -0.15
CA MET A 1 -1.47 50.70 0.66
C MET A 1 -0.83 49.55 -0.11
N ALA A 2 0.42 49.28 0.17
CA ALA A 2 1.19 48.23 -0.49
C ALA A 2 0.92 46.88 0.25
N SER A 3 0.40 45.94 -0.48
CA SER A 3 0.09 44.58 0.00
C SER A 3 1.38 43.83 0.34
N LEU A 4 1.56 43.55 1.62
CA LEU A 4 2.53 42.57 2.11
C LEU A 4 2.07 41.16 1.72
N GLN A 5 2.32 40.75 0.51
CA GLN A 5 2.36 39.32 0.16
C GLN A 5 3.69 38.79 0.65
N SER A 6 3.69 38.34 1.90
CA SER A 6 4.76 37.50 2.45
C SER A 6 4.87 36.22 1.64
N THR A 7 5.88 36.16 0.82
CA THR A 7 6.31 34.94 0.13
C THR A 7 6.79 33.94 1.20
N TYR A 8 5.90 33.11 1.69
CA TYR A 8 6.25 31.98 2.54
C TYR A 8 6.99 30.96 1.69
N LYS A 9 8.28 31.19 1.50
CA LYS A 9 9.18 30.23 0.88
C LYS A 9 9.38 29.09 1.86
N HIS A 10 8.57 28.04 1.72
CA HIS A 10 8.75 26.79 2.44
C HIS A 10 10.10 26.20 2.00
N SER A 11 11.15 26.52 2.75
CA SER A 11 12.46 25.88 2.63
C SER A 11 12.32 24.46 3.21
N SER A 12 11.85 23.51 2.38
CA SER A 12 12.03 22.09 2.70
C SER A 12 13.54 21.84 2.70
N LEU A 13 14.09 21.55 3.87
CA LEU A 13 15.52 21.23 4.06
C LEU A 13 15.96 19.96 3.29
N LEU A 14 15.01 19.23 2.74
CA LEU A 14 15.24 18.04 1.93
C LEU A 14 14.71 18.26 0.51
N PRO A 15 15.45 17.87 -0.53
CA PRO A 15 14.93 17.90 -1.88
C PRO A 15 13.69 16.99 -1.97
N PRO A 16 12.68 17.36 -2.77
CA PRO A 16 11.49 16.52 -2.94
C PRO A 16 11.92 15.16 -3.48
N LEU A 17 11.65 14.10 -2.73
CA LEU A 17 11.92 12.74 -3.19
C LEU A 17 11.09 12.48 -4.45
N SER A 18 11.78 12.08 -5.52
CA SER A 18 11.08 11.70 -6.75
C SER A 18 10.27 10.42 -6.52
N GLY A 19 9.15 10.28 -7.24
CA GLY A 19 8.35 9.05 -7.16
C GLY A 19 9.17 7.78 -7.48
N SER A 20 10.22 7.92 -8.30
CA SER A 20 11.15 6.82 -8.59
C SER A 20 12.03 6.48 -7.38
N ALA A 21 12.51 7.48 -6.64
CA ALA A 21 13.28 7.25 -5.43
C ALA A 21 12.44 6.56 -4.35
N LEU A 22 11.19 6.97 -4.17
CA LEU A 22 10.26 6.31 -3.25
C LEU A 22 10.01 4.84 -3.63
N LYS A 23 9.88 4.53 -4.90
CA LYS A 23 9.75 3.13 -5.38
C LYS A 23 10.98 2.29 -5.03
N VAL A 24 12.18 2.83 -5.24
CA VAL A 24 13.43 2.12 -4.91
C VAL A 24 13.52 1.88 -3.40
N ILE A 25 13.22 2.89 -2.58
CA ILE A 25 13.21 2.76 -1.12
C ILE A 25 12.20 1.69 -0.69
N ALA A 26 10.98 1.70 -1.23
CA ALA A 26 9.95 0.72 -0.90
C ALA A 26 10.38 -0.71 -1.29
N VAL A 27 10.97 -0.90 -2.47
CA VAL A 27 11.48 -2.21 -2.90
C VAL A 27 12.61 -2.70 -2.01
N LEU A 28 13.59 -1.85 -1.69
CA LEU A 28 14.69 -2.22 -0.80
C LEU A 28 14.19 -2.57 0.61
N SER A 29 13.24 -1.79 1.12
CA SER A 29 12.59 -2.06 2.42
C SER A 29 11.87 -3.40 2.41
N MET A 30 11.13 -3.72 1.34
CA MET A 30 10.43 -4.99 1.18
C MET A 30 11.40 -6.17 1.09
N VAL A 31 12.50 -6.04 0.32
CA VAL A 31 13.53 -7.08 0.23
C VAL A 31 14.18 -7.32 1.59
N THR A 32 14.45 -6.25 2.34
CA THR A 32 14.98 -6.34 3.70
C THR A 32 14.01 -7.08 4.62
N ASP A 33 12.73 -6.74 4.60
CA ASP A 33 11.69 -7.38 5.41
C ASP A 33 11.62 -8.90 5.19
N HIS A 34 11.54 -9.31 3.92
CA HIS A 34 11.49 -10.73 3.56
C HIS A 34 12.79 -11.46 3.89
N SER A 35 13.95 -10.86 3.59
CA SER A 35 15.24 -11.46 3.92
C SER A 35 15.39 -11.70 5.42
N VAL A 36 15.01 -10.73 6.24
CA VAL A 36 15.06 -10.83 7.70
C VAL A 36 14.09 -11.90 8.19
N TYR A 37 12.86 -11.92 7.65
CA TYR A 37 11.84 -12.87 8.06
C TYR A 37 12.24 -14.33 7.82
N TYR A 38 12.84 -14.63 6.66
CA TYR A 38 13.19 -16.00 6.29
C TYR A 38 14.59 -16.44 6.70
N LEU A 39 15.54 -15.52 6.88
CA LEU A 39 16.95 -15.85 7.09
C LEU A 39 17.47 -15.56 8.50
N MET A 40 16.76 -14.76 9.30
CA MET A 40 17.21 -14.39 10.64
C MET A 40 16.45 -15.12 11.73
N GLU A 41 17.12 -15.33 12.85
CA GLU A 41 16.54 -15.94 14.04
C GLU A 41 15.55 -14.98 14.71
N HIS A 42 14.31 -15.45 14.92
CA HIS A 42 13.23 -14.67 15.50
C HIS A 42 13.52 -14.33 16.96
N GLY A 43 13.11 -13.14 17.40
CA GLY A 43 13.23 -12.71 18.80
C GLY A 43 14.53 -12.02 19.15
N THR A 44 15.45 -11.80 18.22
CA THR A 44 16.63 -10.96 18.44
C THR A 44 16.28 -9.49 18.25
N LEU A 45 16.96 -8.59 19.02
CA LEU A 45 16.75 -7.14 18.87
C LEU A 45 17.02 -6.68 17.44
N LEU A 46 18.04 -7.25 16.77
CA LEU A 46 18.38 -6.93 15.40
C LEU A 46 17.24 -7.33 14.44
N TYR A 47 16.64 -8.51 14.64
CA TYR A 47 15.46 -8.95 13.89
C TYR A 47 14.33 -7.94 14.00
N GLU A 48 13.94 -7.53 15.19
CA GLU A 48 12.84 -6.59 15.42
C GLU A 48 13.11 -5.22 14.78
N VAL A 49 14.33 -4.68 14.92
CA VAL A 49 14.71 -3.40 14.31
C VAL A 49 14.65 -3.48 12.78
N MET A 50 15.21 -4.52 12.19
CA MET A 50 15.22 -4.69 10.73
C MET A 50 13.81 -4.93 10.17
N ARG A 51 12.95 -5.66 10.90
CA ARG A 51 11.53 -5.83 10.55
C ARG A 51 10.77 -4.51 10.61
N CYS A 52 11.07 -3.65 11.59
CA CYS A 52 10.46 -2.33 11.68
C CYS A 52 10.79 -1.48 10.44
N PHE A 53 12.04 -1.47 10.00
CA PHE A 53 12.44 -0.81 8.75
C PHE A 53 11.78 -1.43 7.51
N GLY A 54 11.70 -2.76 7.46
CA GLY A 54 11.06 -3.49 6.37
C GLY A 54 9.59 -3.14 6.21
N ARG A 55 8.89 -2.95 7.31
CA ARG A 55 7.45 -2.62 7.30
C ARG A 55 7.11 -1.23 6.75
N ILE A 56 8.09 -0.34 6.58
CA ILE A 56 7.91 0.95 5.89
C ILE A 56 7.53 0.74 4.42
N ALA A 57 7.88 -0.39 3.82
CA ALA A 57 7.56 -0.71 2.42
C ALA A 57 6.07 -0.56 2.13
N PHE A 58 5.19 -1.13 2.97
CA PHE A 58 3.76 -1.14 2.73
C PHE A 58 3.13 0.26 2.66
N PRO A 59 3.28 1.15 3.67
CA PRO A 59 2.75 2.51 3.59
C PRO A 59 3.28 3.29 2.40
N VAL A 60 4.53 3.10 2.01
CA VAL A 60 5.09 3.77 0.83
C VAL A 60 4.46 3.26 -0.46
N PHE A 61 4.27 1.93 -0.61
CA PHE A 61 3.56 1.37 -1.76
C PHE A 61 2.09 1.81 -1.78
N ALA A 62 1.40 1.78 -0.65
CA ALA A 62 0.02 2.23 -0.54
C ALA A 62 -0.13 3.69 -1.00
N PHE A 63 0.76 4.57 -0.53
CA PHE A 63 0.81 5.97 -0.97
C PHE A 63 1.06 6.09 -2.48
N LEU A 64 2.06 5.39 -3.03
CA LEU A 64 2.39 5.44 -4.46
C LEU A 64 1.26 4.93 -5.34
N ILE A 65 0.52 3.92 -4.88
CA ILE A 65 -0.63 3.36 -5.60
C ILE A 65 -1.82 4.30 -5.52
N ALA A 66 -2.11 4.88 -4.36
CA ALA A 66 -3.16 5.89 -4.21
C ALA A 66 -2.88 7.12 -5.09
N GLU A 67 -1.64 7.59 -5.12
CA GLU A 67 -1.22 8.69 -5.99
C GLU A 67 -1.32 8.31 -7.48
N GLY A 68 -0.89 7.10 -7.85
CA GLY A 68 -1.05 6.54 -9.21
C GLY A 68 -2.52 6.45 -9.62
N PHE A 69 -3.41 6.02 -8.71
CA PHE A 69 -4.84 5.97 -8.93
C PHE A 69 -5.44 7.35 -9.23
N ARG A 70 -5.01 8.40 -8.51
CA ARG A 70 -5.47 9.78 -8.72
C ARG A 70 -5.05 10.35 -10.07
N HIS A 71 -3.90 9.95 -10.60
CA HIS A 71 -3.35 10.44 -11.86
C HIS A 71 -3.74 9.58 -13.07
N THR A 72 -4.32 8.39 -12.87
CA THR A 72 -4.67 7.51 -13.98
C THR A 72 -5.98 7.91 -14.64
N ARG A 73 -6.02 7.90 -15.98
CA ARG A 73 -7.23 8.14 -16.76
C ARG A 73 -8.16 6.94 -16.81
N ASN A 74 -7.61 5.72 -16.75
CA ASN A 74 -8.37 4.47 -16.83
C ASN A 74 -8.16 3.64 -15.56
N ARG A 75 -9.03 3.84 -14.58
CA ARG A 75 -8.99 3.20 -13.26
C ARG A 75 -9.16 1.69 -13.34
N MET A 76 -10.02 1.21 -14.25
CA MET A 76 -10.22 -0.22 -14.43
C MET A 76 -8.96 -0.90 -14.97
N LYS A 77 -8.30 -0.29 -15.95
CA LYS A 77 -7.02 -0.80 -16.46
C LYS A 77 -5.95 -0.83 -15.36
N TYR A 78 -5.89 0.22 -14.54
CA TYR A 78 -4.95 0.30 -13.42
C TYR A 78 -5.19 -0.82 -12.39
N PHE A 79 -6.45 -1.02 -12.00
CA PHE A 79 -6.85 -2.11 -11.11
C PHE A 79 -6.50 -3.49 -11.70
N LEU A 80 -6.86 -3.74 -12.97
CA LEU A 80 -6.58 -5.01 -13.63
C LEU A 80 -5.08 -5.30 -13.78
N GLN A 81 -4.26 -4.27 -14.02
CA GLN A 81 -2.81 -4.42 -14.03
C GLN A 81 -2.29 -4.83 -12.65
N LEU A 82 -2.74 -4.17 -11.58
CA LEU A 82 -2.34 -4.50 -10.23
C LEU A 82 -2.78 -5.91 -9.83
N LEU A 83 -4.02 -6.28 -10.16
CA LEU A 83 -4.54 -7.62 -9.92
C LEU A 83 -3.78 -8.68 -10.73
N GLY A 84 -3.43 -8.41 -11.98
CA GLY A 84 -2.62 -9.30 -12.80
C GLY A 84 -1.24 -9.55 -12.19
N PHE A 85 -0.58 -8.50 -11.69
CA PHE A 85 0.68 -8.65 -10.97
C PHE A 85 0.49 -9.41 -9.64
N ALA A 86 -0.63 -9.21 -8.92
CA ALA A 86 -0.94 -9.96 -7.71
C ALA A 86 -1.02 -11.47 -8.00
N VAL A 87 -1.73 -11.86 -9.06
CA VAL A 87 -1.86 -13.26 -9.48
C VAL A 87 -0.51 -13.87 -9.89
N VAL A 88 0.30 -13.15 -10.66
CA VAL A 88 1.64 -13.63 -11.04
C VAL A 88 2.55 -13.79 -9.82
N SER A 89 2.49 -12.83 -8.88
CA SER A 89 3.28 -12.85 -7.65
C SER A 89 2.80 -13.89 -6.63
N GLU A 90 1.62 -14.47 -6.82
CA GLU A 90 1.12 -15.56 -5.97
C GLU A 90 1.94 -16.85 -6.14
N VAL A 91 2.48 -17.07 -7.31
CA VAL A 91 3.33 -18.26 -7.56
C VAL A 91 4.57 -18.28 -6.65
N PRO A 92 5.45 -17.27 -6.64
CA PRO A 92 6.57 -17.23 -5.70
C PRO A 92 6.11 -17.15 -4.23
N TRP A 93 4.98 -16.49 -3.93
CA TRP A 93 4.43 -16.45 -2.59
C TRP A 93 4.09 -17.85 -2.08
N TYR A 94 3.36 -18.62 -2.89
CA TYR A 94 3.00 -20.00 -2.57
C TYR A 94 4.22 -20.92 -2.43
N LEU A 95 5.27 -20.73 -3.23
CA LEU A 95 6.50 -21.50 -3.13
C LEU A 95 7.27 -21.25 -1.83
N LEU A 96 7.16 -20.04 -1.27
CA LEU A 96 7.83 -19.65 -0.02
C LEU A 96 7.02 -20.05 1.23
N ASN A 97 5.71 -19.87 1.21
CA ASN A 97 4.85 -20.02 2.39
C ASN A 97 4.05 -21.33 2.37
N GLY A 98 3.93 -21.99 1.21
CA GLY A 98 3.10 -23.18 1.04
C GLY A 98 1.60 -22.83 1.00
N ALA A 99 0.75 -23.80 1.32
CA ALA A 99 -0.72 -23.64 1.35
C ALA A 99 -1.19 -23.18 2.75
N ASP A 100 -0.70 -22.04 3.23
CA ASP A 100 -1.04 -21.49 4.55
C ASP A 100 -2.34 -20.67 4.56
N GLY A 101 -2.97 -20.46 3.39
CA GLY A 101 -4.18 -19.66 3.23
C GLY A 101 -3.94 -18.16 3.24
N THR A 102 -2.67 -17.71 3.19
CA THR A 102 -2.32 -16.30 3.05
C THR A 102 -2.05 -15.91 1.60
N HIS A 103 -2.31 -14.66 1.26
CA HIS A 103 -2.09 -14.10 -0.07
C HIS A 103 -1.14 -12.92 -0.01
N ASN A 104 -0.42 -12.68 -1.10
CA ASN A 104 0.58 -11.62 -1.19
C ASN A 104 -0.04 -10.21 -1.06
N VAL A 105 0.79 -9.25 -0.68
CA VAL A 105 0.41 -7.85 -0.41
C VAL A 105 -0.24 -7.12 -1.59
N LEU A 106 0.01 -7.55 -2.84
CA LEU A 106 -0.56 -6.90 -4.02
C LEU A 106 -2.09 -7.08 -4.10
N PHE A 107 -2.64 -8.16 -3.54
CA PHE A 107 -4.09 -8.31 -3.40
C PHE A 107 -4.67 -7.27 -2.44
N THR A 108 -4.01 -7.00 -1.31
CA THR A 108 -4.42 -5.92 -0.38
C THR A 108 -4.42 -4.57 -1.10
N LEU A 109 -3.38 -4.28 -1.88
CA LEU A 109 -3.27 -3.03 -2.63
C LEU A 109 -4.33 -2.93 -3.74
N ALA A 110 -4.68 -4.03 -4.41
CA ALA A 110 -5.76 -4.06 -5.39
C ALA A 110 -7.13 -3.81 -4.74
N LEU A 111 -7.41 -4.43 -3.60
CA LEU A 111 -8.62 -4.16 -2.82
C LEU A 111 -8.67 -2.71 -2.32
N GLY A 112 -7.54 -2.14 -1.93
CA GLY A 112 -7.41 -0.73 -1.58
C GLY A 112 -7.76 0.22 -2.74
N VAL A 113 -7.36 -0.11 -3.96
CA VAL A 113 -7.78 0.64 -5.17
C VAL A 113 -9.29 0.57 -5.38
N MET A 114 -9.92 -0.58 -5.12
CA MET A 114 -11.39 -0.71 -5.16
C MET A 114 -12.05 0.17 -4.10
N ALA A 115 -11.51 0.19 -2.88
CA ALA A 115 -12.02 1.03 -1.80
C ALA A 115 -11.89 2.53 -2.13
N LEU A 116 -10.75 2.96 -2.70
CA LEU A 116 -10.57 4.32 -3.19
C LEU A 116 -11.56 4.70 -4.29
N ALA A 117 -11.81 3.78 -5.23
CA ALA A 117 -12.80 3.99 -6.29
C ALA A 117 -14.22 4.13 -5.72
N ALA A 118 -14.58 3.30 -4.75
CA ALA A 118 -15.86 3.39 -4.04
C ALA A 118 -15.98 4.71 -3.27
N PHE A 119 -14.93 5.11 -2.56
CA PHE A 119 -14.88 6.39 -1.83
C PHE A 119 -15.09 7.60 -2.76
N GLU A 120 -14.43 7.63 -3.91
CA GLU A 120 -14.63 8.71 -4.87
C GLU A 120 -16.00 8.72 -5.55
N ALA A 121 -16.58 7.54 -5.79
CA ALA A 121 -17.90 7.43 -6.40
C ALA A 121 -19.02 7.88 -5.45
N SER A 122 -18.85 7.67 -4.15
CA SER A 122 -19.88 7.88 -3.12
C SER A 122 -19.87 9.28 -2.49
N LYS A 123 -19.31 10.29 -3.14
CA LYS A 123 -19.15 11.67 -2.63
C LYS A 123 -20.39 12.34 -2.01
N LYS A 124 -21.57 11.71 -2.03
CA LYS A 124 -22.84 12.28 -1.54
C LYS A 124 -23.59 11.44 -0.51
N GLU A 125 -23.18 10.19 -0.27
CA GLU A 125 -23.89 9.28 0.64
C GLU A 125 -22.91 8.56 1.57
N ASP A 126 -22.57 9.20 2.67
CA ASP A 126 -21.54 8.77 3.61
C ASP A 126 -21.75 7.34 4.17
N ILE A 127 -23.03 6.95 4.40
CA ILE A 127 -23.37 5.64 4.97
C ILE A 127 -23.12 4.51 3.96
N LEU A 128 -23.52 4.68 2.71
CA LEU A 128 -23.31 3.66 1.67
C LEU A 128 -21.82 3.47 1.37
N CYS A 129 -21.07 4.57 1.32
CA CYS A 129 -19.62 4.54 1.17
C CYS A 129 -18.96 3.75 2.30
N GLY A 130 -19.28 4.06 3.53
CA GLY A 130 -18.79 3.34 4.71
C GLY A 130 -19.11 1.85 4.67
N ALA A 131 -20.34 1.48 4.27
CA ALA A 131 -20.75 0.08 4.15
C ALA A 131 -19.94 -0.67 3.07
N VAL A 132 -19.69 -0.04 1.91
CA VAL A 132 -18.88 -0.65 0.84
C VAL A 132 -17.42 -0.83 1.28
N ILE A 133 -16.81 0.17 1.87
CA ILE A 133 -15.43 0.08 2.38
C ILE A 133 -15.33 -1.00 3.47
N LEU A 134 -16.29 -1.05 4.39
CA LEU A 134 -16.34 -2.07 5.42
C LEU A 134 -16.48 -3.48 4.82
N SER A 135 -17.31 -3.64 3.78
CA SER A 135 -17.46 -4.93 3.08
C SER A 135 -16.16 -5.37 2.42
N ILE A 136 -15.43 -4.44 1.79
CA ILE A 136 -14.11 -4.73 1.19
C ILE A 136 -13.11 -5.10 2.29
N ALA A 137 -13.09 -4.39 3.41
CA ALA A 137 -12.22 -4.68 4.54
C ALA A 137 -12.51 -6.05 5.18
N CYS A 138 -13.79 -6.40 5.37
CA CYS A 138 -14.21 -7.73 5.83
C CYS A 138 -13.79 -8.83 4.84
N PHE A 139 -13.97 -8.59 3.54
CA PHE A 139 -13.53 -9.53 2.51
C PHE A 139 -12.01 -9.71 2.51
N ALA A 140 -11.24 -8.64 2.68
CA ALA A 140 -9.78 -8.69 2.80
C ALA A 140 -9.34 -9.56 3.98
N THR A 141 -9.97 -9.40 5.14
CA THR A 141 -9.70 -10.22 6.33
C THR A 141 -10.09 -11.68 6.10
N TRP A 142 -11.25 -11.93 5.52
CA TRP A 142 -11.73 -13.29 5.26
C TRP A 142 -10.87 -14.04 4.23
N SER A 143 -10.37 -13.35 3.21
CA SER A 143 -9.52 -13.93 2.17
C SER A 143 -8.05 -14.11 2.57
N GLY A 144 -7.65 -13.70 3.77
CA GLY A 144 -6.28 -13.89 4.27
C GLY A 144 -5.22 -13.08 3.52
N VAL A 145 -5.58 -11.94 2.92
CA VAL A 145 -4.58 -11.07 2.29
C VAL A 145 -3.70 -10.39 3.32
N ASP A 146 -2.44 -10.19 2.98
CA ASP A 146 -1.47 -9.52 3.85
C ASP A 146 -1.97 -8.11 4.21
N TYR A 147 -1.72 -7.67 5.47
CA TYR A 147 -2.26 -6.45 6.06
C TYR A 147 -3.80 -6.37 6.22
N GLU A 148 -4.59 -7.31 5.74
CA GLU A 148 -6.04 -7.42 6.00
C GLU A 148 -6.80 -6.08 5.84
N TRP A 149 -7.78 -5.82 6.75
CA TRP A 149 -8.55 -4.57 6.80
C TRP A 149 -7.71 -3.31 7.08
N ARG A 150 -6.56 -3.48 7.77
CA ARG A 150 -5.65 -2.36 8.10
C ARG A 150 -5.04 -1.74 6.85
N GLY A 151 -4.71 -2.59 5.87
CA GLY A 151 -4.20 -2.13 4.58
C GLY A 151 -5.22 -1.31 3.80
N ILE A 152 -6.49 -1.70 3.84
CA ILE A 152 -7.58 -0.98 3.18
C ILE A 152 -7.78 0.40 3.82
N LEU A 153 -7.82 0.46 5.16
CA LEU A 153 -8.01 1.73 5.89
C LEU A 153 -6.85 2.71 5.69
N LEU A 154 -5.63 2.21 5.48
CA LEU A 154 -4.49 3.08 5.21
C LEU A 154 -4.60 3.80 3.85
N MET A 155 -5.32 3.22 2.88
CA MET A 155 -5.42 3.74 1.52
C MET A 155 -6.61 4.70 1.32
N VAL A 156 -7.64 4.64 2.15
CA VAL A 156 -8.84 5.48 2.09
C VAL A 156 -8.73 6.69 3.01
#